data_e97e9eb65db4c56a092d3da4fa99e562
#
_entry.id   e97e9eb65db4c56a092d3da4fa99e562
#
_cell.length_a   1.000
_cell.length_b   1.000
_cell.length_c   1.000
_cell.angle_alpha   90.00
_cell.angle_beta   90.00
_cell.angle_gamma   90.00
#
_symmetry.space_group_name_H-M   'P 1'
#
loop_
_entity.id
_entity.type
_entity.pdbx_description
1 polymer ?
#
loop_
_entity_poly.entity_id
_entity_poly.type
_entity_poly.pdbx_seq_one_letter_code
_entity_poly.pdbx_strand_id
1 'polypeptide(L)'
;MKTSAITDVQASTNETSAPVLVTGATGNVGKEVVKALHALGQAVRATALNSENAAHVPAEADETVFFEFGKPETFPQAFDGVKKLFLMRPPAISDVETYIKPVIEYAADNGVEQIAFLSLMGIEKKTYVPHYKVERYIEASGVPYTFLRPGFFMQNLDTTHRVDIVEHNDLFIPAGKAKTAFIDVRDIGAVAAHVLATPGHKNKAYELTGSESLTYYQVAEIFTAVLGRKINYSNPSILRFMWRMKKRGYTWGYVVVTAGLYLSTRRGSAERISDDIQRLLGREPIKMRQYVEDYAPAWQI
;
A
#
# COMPACT_ATOMS: atom_id res chain seq x y z
N MET A 1 0.88 -12.78 -68.13
CA MET A 1 1.90 -12.35 -67.16
C MET A 1 1.15 -11.87 -65.92
N LYS A 2 1.09 -12.66 -64.87
CA LYS A 2 0.48 -12.30 -63.55
C LYS A 2 1.62 -12.10 -62.59
N THR A 3 1.79 -10.85 -62.13
CA THR A 3 2.78 -10.46 -61.14
C THR A 3 2.21 -10.72 -59.74
N SER A 4 2.82 -11.61 -59.03
CA SER A 4 2.50 -11.95 -57.64
C SER A 4 2.99 -10.82 -56.73
N ALA A 5 2.08 -10.20 -55.96
CA ALA A 5 2.41 -9.31 -54.89
C ALA A 5 2.73 -10.15 -53.66
N ILE A 6 3.99 -10.09 -53.21
CA ILE A 6 4.42 -10.63 -51.93
C ILE A 6 3.99 -9.62 -50.86
N THR A 7 3.06 -10.02 -50.02
CA THR A 7 2.65 -9.27 -48.83
C THR A 7 3.68 -9.53 -47.73
N ASP A 8 4.53 -8.54 -47.46
CA ASP A 8 5.39 -8.52 -46.30
C ASP A 8 4.51 -8.48 -45.05
N VAL A 9 4.40 -9.58 -44.37
CA VAL A 9 3.89 -9.63 -42.99
C VAL A 9 5.04 -9.14 -42.11
N GLN A 10 4.98 -7.86 -41.76
CA GLN A 10 5.82 -7.32 -40.69
C GLN A 10 5.51 -8.08 -39.39
N ALA A 11 6.44 -8.94 -39.00
CA ALA A 11 6.47 -9.47 -37.65
C ALA A 11 6.63 -8.28 -36.69
N SER A 12 5.56 -7.94 -35.98
CA SER A 12 5.65 -7.04 -34.84
C SER A 12 6.54 -7.71 -33.80
N THR A 13 7.79 -7.26 -33.70
CA THR A 13 8.62 -7.56 -32.55
C THR A 13 7.88 -7.02 -31.32
N ASN A 14 7.40 -7.93 -30.48
CA ASN A 14 6.95 -7.58 -29.13
C ASN A 14 8.17 -7.00 -28.41
N GLU A 15 8.35 -5.68 -28.46
CA GLU A 15 9.17 -4.99 -27.49
C GLU A 15 8.53 -5.24 -26.13
N THR A 16 9.10 -6.16 -25.35
CA THR A 16 8.71 -6.36 -23.95
C THR A 16 8.87 -5.02 -23.24
N SER A 17 7.76 -4.42 -22.85
CA SER A 17 7.77 -3.14 -22.14
C SER A 17 8.66 -3.29 -20.89
N ALA A 18 9.47 -2.25 -20.59
CA ALA A 18 10.33 -2.25 -19.42
C ALA A 18 9.50 -2.56 -18.15
N PRO A 19 9.97 -3.50 -17.32
CA PRO A 19 9.18 -3.93 -16.16
C PRO A 19 9.04 -2.81 -15.12
N VAL A 20 7.89 -2.79 -14.45
CA VAL A 20 7.70 -1.99 -13.23
C VAL A 20 8.23 -2.78 -12.05
N LEU A 21 9.22 -2.23 -11.33
CA LEU A 21 9.72 -2.85 -10.11
C LEU A 21 8.77 -2.53 -8.94
N VAL A 22 8.29 -3.58 -8.26
CA VAL A 22 7.39 -3.45 -7.11
C VAL A 22 8.10 -3.93 -5.86
N THR A 23 8.47 -3.00 -4.96
CA THR A 23 9.01 -3.36 -3.64
C THR A 23 7.88 -3.73 -2.68
N GLY A 24 8.16 -4.65 -1.75
CA GLY A 24 7.15 -5.13 -0.79
C GLY A 24 6.00 -5.91 -1.43
N ALA A 25 6.25 -6.58 -2.55
CA ALA A 25 5.26 -7.32 -3.34
C ALA A 25 4.55 -8.44 -2.57
N THR A 26 5.09 -8.91 -1.46
CA THR A 26 4.48 -9.92 -0.58
C THR A 26 3.55 -9.34 0.49
N GLY A 27 3.53 -8.01 0.65
CA GLY A 27 2.68 -7.31 1.62
C GLY A 27 1.29 -6.98 1.07
N ASN A 28 0.38 -6.54 1.95
CA ASN A 28 -1.02 -6.25 1.59
C ASN A 28 -1.16 -5.27 0.41
N VAL A 29 -0.41 -4.17 0.42
CA VAL A 29 -0.48 -3.18 -0.68
C VAL A 29 0.27 -3.67 -1.91
N GLY A 30 1.50 -4.19 -1.73
CA GLY A 30 2.32 -4.61 -2.86
C GLY A 30 1.68 -5.71 -3.70
N LYS A 31 0.98 -6.66 -3.07
CA LYS A 31 0.20 -7.69 -3.79
C LYS A 31 -0.85 -7.07 -4.72
N GLU A 32 -1.58 -6.08 -4.23
CA GLU A 32 -2.62 -5.43 -5.02
C GLU A 32 -2.03 -4.54 -6.13
N VAL A 33 -0.83 -3.96 -5.92
CA VAL A 33 -0.10 -3.24 -6.97
C VAL A 33 0.32 -4.19 -8.09
N VAL A 34 0.88 -5.36 -7.76
CA VAL A 34 1.27 -6.39 -8.74
C VAL A 34 0.06 -6.80 -9.59
N LYS A 35 -1.05 -7.20 -8.95
CA LYS A 35 -2.28 -7.60 -9.64
C LYS A 35 -2.84 -6.49 -10.54
N ALA A 36 -2.87 -5.26 -10.03
CA ALA A 36 -3.43 -4.14 -10.78
C ALA A 36 -2.55 -3.74 -11.98
N LEU A 37 -1.22 -3.79 -11.86
CA LEU A 37 -0.29 -3.56 -12.96
C LEU A 37 -0.45 -4.63 -14.05
N HIS A 38 -0.49 -5.89 -13.65
CA HIS A 38 -0.71 -7.01 -14.57
C HIS A 38 -2.04 -6.87 -15.33
N ALA A 39 -3.12 -6.51 -14.62
CA ALA A 39 -4.44 -6.27 -15.23
C ALA A 39 -4.43 -5.12 -16.27
N LEU A 40 -3.48 -4.20 -16.18
CA LEU A 40 -3.26 -3.13 -17.15
C LEU A 40 -2.23 -3.52 -18.25
N GLY A 41 -1.81 -4.79 -18.32
CA GLY A 41 -0.84 -5.29 -19.30
C GLY A 41 0.57 -4.75 -19.10
N GLN A 42 0.93 -4.29 -17.89
CA GLN A 42 2.30 -3.87 -17.57
C GLN A 42 3.12 -5.08 -17.18
N ALA A 43 4.36 -5.15 -17.67
CA ALA A 43 5.33 -6.14 -17.17
C ALA A 43 5.71 -5.81 -15.71
N VAL A 44 5.67 -6.80 -14.82
CA VAL A 44 5.86 -6.62 -13.39
C VAL A 44 7.03 -7.45 -12.87
N ARG A 45 8.04 -6.77 -12.32
CA ARG A 45 9.09 -7.40 -11.53
C ARG A 45 8.82 -7.20 -10.06
N ALA A 46 8.48 -8.29 -9.35
CA ALA A 46 8.17 -8.27 -7.93
C ALA A 46 9.41 -8.58 -7.09
N THR A 47 9.55 -7.93 -5.92
CA THR A 47 10.65 -8.21 -5.01
C THR A 47 10.26 -9.18 -3.91
N ALA A 48 11.18 -10.07 -3.52
CA ALA A 48 11.10 -10.92 -2.34
C ALA A 48 12.42 -10.85 -1.54
N LEU A 49 12.36 -11.08 -0.22
CA LEU A 49 13.55 -11.09 0.63
C LEU A 49 14.35 -12.40 0.51
N ASN A 50 13.66 -13.51 0.26
CA ASN A 50 14.23 -14.86 0.17
C ASN A 50 13.24 -15.79 -0.55
N SER A 51 13.59 -17.06 -0.71
CA SER A 51 12.77 -18.07 -1.39
C SER A 51 11.43 -18.33 -0.68
N GLU A 52 11.39 -18.28 0.65
CA GLU A 52 10.15 -18.43 1.41
C GLU A 52 9.19 -17.26 1.13
N ASN A 53 9.69 -16.03 1.12
CA ASN A 53 8.90 -14.86 0.77
C ASN A 53 8.48 -14.87 -0.71
N ALA A 54 9.31 -15.41 -1.60
CA ALA A 54 8.97 -15.52 -3.04
C ALA A 54 7.71 -16.37 -3.28
N ALA A 55 7.45 -17.39 -2.46
CA ALA A 55 6.24 -18.20 -2.52
C ALA A 55 4.95 -17.38 -2.23
N HIS A 56 5.06 -16.21 -1.64
CA HIS A 56 3.94 -15.31 -1.33
C HIS A 56 3.77 -14.17 -2.33
N VAL A 57 4.62 -14.07 -3.34
CA VAL A 57 4.45 -13.12 -4.46
C VAL A 57 3.25 -13.55 -5.29
N PRO A 58 2.38 -12.64 -5.73
CA PRO A 58 1.27 -12.98 -6.62
C PRO A 58 1.75 -13.64 -7.93
N ALA A 59 0.98 -14.61 -8.42
CA ALA A 59 1.27 -15.29 -9.68
C ALA A 59 1.19 -14.39 -10.92
N GLU A 60 0.60 -13.21 -10.76
CA GLU A 60 0.52 -12.14 -11.76
C GLU A 60 1.85 -11.40 -11.99
N ALA A 61 2.88 -11.64 -11.16
CA ALA A 61 4.21 -11.10 -11.41
C ALA A 61 4.89 -11.89 -12.55
N ASP A 62 5.44 -11.17 -13.55
CA ASP A 62 6.18 -11.80 -14.67
C ASP A 62 7.55 -12.30 -14.21
N GLU A 63 8.13 -11.63 -13.21
CA GLU A 63 9.43 -11.98 -12.66
C GLU A 63 9.47 -11.74 -11.15
N THR A 64 10.15 -12.61 -10.41
CA THR A 64 10.45 -12.41 -8.99
C THR A 64 11.96 -12.36 -8.79
N VAL A 65 12.43 -11.28 -8.12
CA VAL A 65 13.86 -11.07 -7.83
C VAL A 65 14.09 -10.92 -6.33
N PHE A 66 15.26 -11.35 -5.87
CA PHE A 66 15.66 -11.07 -4.49
C PHE A 66 16.13 -9.64 -4.35
N PHE A 67 15.57 -8.96 -3.35
CA PHE A 67 15.89 -7.57 -3.07
C PHE A 67 15.79 -7.30 -1.57
N GLU A 68 16.82 -6.65 -1.03
CA GLU A 68 16.87 -6.23 0.37
C GLU A 68 17.47 -4.82 0.46
N PHE A 69 16.78 -3.91 1.13
CA PHE A 69 17.20 -2.50 1.27
C PHE A 69 18.60 -2.33 1.89
N GLY A 70 19.02 -3.25 2.76
CA GLY A 70 20.33 -3.22 3.39
C GLY A 70 21.44 -3.97 2.65
N LYS A 71 21.16 -4.46 1.43
CA LYS A 71 22.09 -5.25 0.62
C LYS A 71 22.23 -4.68 -0.79
N PRO A 72 23.11 -3.69 -0.99
CA PRO A 72 23.32 -3.05 -2.29
C PRO A 72 23.68 -4.02 -3.42
N GLU A 73 24.28 -5.17 -3.10
CA GLU A 73 24.58 -6.22 -4.05
C GLU A 73 23.34 -6.83 -4.73
N THR A 74 22.14 -6.63 -4.16
CA THR A 74 20.88 -7.09 -4.75
C THR A 74 20.28 -6.09 -5.74
N PHE A 75 20.77 -4.85 -5.77
CA PHE A 75 20.18 -3.77 -6.59
C PHE A 75 20.38 -3.98 -8.09
N PRO A 76 21.57 -4.39 -8.59
CA PRO A 76 21.79 -4.54 -10.04
C PRO A 76 20.77 -5.44 -10.71
N GLN A 77 20.51 -6.62 -10.14
CA GLN A 77 19.51 -7.55 -10.69
C GLN A 77 18.08 -7.00 -10.59
N ALA A 78 17.74 -6.36 -9.47
CA ALA A 78 16.40 -5.84 -9.26
C ALA A 78 16.06 -4.69 -10.23
N PHE A 79 17.03 -3.84 -10.53
CA PHE A 79 16.84 -2.63 -11.35
C PHE A 79 17.18 -2.81 -12.83
N ASP A 80 17.65 -3.98 -13.26
CA ASP A 80 18.02 -4.20 -14.66
C ASP A 80 16.84 -3.95 -15.61
N GLY A 81 16.99 -2.98 -16.52
CA GLY A 81 15.96 -2.57 -17.48
C GLY A 81 14.73 -1.85 -16.88
N VAL A 82 14.70 -1.58 -15.57
CA VAL A 82 13.57 -0.95 -14.88
C VAL A 82 13.49 0.55 -15.22
N LYS A 83 12.30 1.02 -15.60
CA LYS A 83 12.00 2.44 -15.83
C LYS A 83 11.05 3.03 -14.81
N LYS A 84 10.28 2.22 -14.10
CA LYS A 84 9.31 2.65 -13.12
C LYS A 84 9.42 1.83 -11.84
N LEU A 85 9.34 2.50 -10.70
CA LEU A 85 9.47 1.91 -9.38
C LEU A 85 8.23 2.20 -8.53
N PHE A 86 7.59 1.16 -8.00
CA PHE A 86 6.73 1.30 -6.82
C PHE A 86 7.57 1.07 -5.58
N LEU A 87 7.76 2.13 -4.81
CA LEU A 87 8.56 2.10 -3.58
C LEU A 87 7.64 2.07 -2.35
N MET A 88 7.79 1.03 -1.53
CA MET A 88 7.16 0.91 -0.22
C MET A 88 8.23 0.71 0.86
N ARG A 89 8.23 1.58 1.87
CA ARG A 89 9.12 1.43 3.01
C ARG A 89 8.59 0.34 3.96
N PRO A 90 9.36 -0.73 4.24
CA PRO A 90 8.99 -1.70 5.28
C PRO A 90 8.80 -1.01 6.64
N PRO A 91 7.77 -1.38 7.42
CA PRO A 91 7.51 -0.76 8.74
C PRO A 91 8.70 -0.86 9.72
N ALA A 92 9.50 -1.92 9.62
CA ALA A 92 10.67 -2.16 10.46
C ALA A 92 11.84 -1.19 10.18
N ILE A 93 11.89 -0.58 8.98
CA ILE A 93 12.97 0.35 8.61
C ILE A 93 12.62 1.75 9.09
N SER A 94 13.19 2.19 10.20
CA SER A 94 13.09 3.56 10.71
C SER A 94 14.26 4.44 10.26
N ASP A 95 15.45 3.86 10.10
CA ASP A 95 16.64 4.52 9.55
C ASP A 95 16.57 4.54 8.01
N VAL A 96 15.86 5.54 7.49
CA VAL A 96 15.65 5.67 6.04
C VAL A 96 16.87 6.24 5.32
N GLU A 97 17.80 6.86 6.04
CA GLU A 97 19.04 7.36 5.48
C GLU A 97 19.97 6.22 5.07
N THR A 98 20.14 5.25 5.96
CA THR A 98 20.99 4.07 5.71
C THR A 98 20.36 3.09 4.72
N TYR A 99 19.04 2.91 4.75
CA TYR A 99 18.40 1.80 4.02
C TYR A 99 17.60 2.21 2.80
N ILE A 100 16.91 3.36 2.81
CA ILE A 100 16.02 3.74 1.70
C ILE A 100 16.70 4.72 0.75
N LYS A 101 17.45 5.68 1.26
CA LYS A 101 18.16 6.66 0.44
C LYS A 101 19.08 6.02 -0.61
N PRO A 102 19.91 5.01 -0.31
CA PRO A 102 20.74 4.37 -1.33
C PRO A 102 19.96 3.73 -2.47
N VAL A 103 18.76 3.21 -2.20
CA VAL A 103 17.88 2.64 -3.24
C VAL A 103 17.36 3.74 -4.16
N ILE A 104 17.01 4.90 -3.61
CA ILE A 104 16.55 6.06 -4.40
C ILE A 104 17.69 6.60 -5.28
N GLU A 105 18.88 6.72 -4.72
CA GLU A 105 20.08 7.14 -5.46
C GLU A 105 20.40 6.15 -6.57
N TYR A 106 20.40 4.84 -6.27
CA TYR A 106 20.60 3.80 -7.28
C TYR A 106 19.56 3.87 -8.41
N ALA A 107 18.28 4.09 -8.07
CA ALA A 107 17.22 4.26 -9.06
C ALA A 107 17.47 5.46 -9.98
N ALA A 108 17.93 6.58 -9.42
CA ALA A 108 18.28 7.78 -10.19
C ALA A 108 19.46 7.51 -11.15
N ASP A 109 20.53 6.90 -10.66
CA ASP A 109 21.74 6.62 -11.42
C ASP A 109 21.53 5.57 -12.53
N ASN A 110 20.51 4.72 -12.39
CA ASN A 110 20.19 3.64 -13.35
C ASN A 110 18.97 3.94 -14.24
N GLY A 111 18.59 5.21 -14.34
CA GLY A 111 17.66 5.69 -15.35
C GLY A 111 16.19 5.33 -15.08
N VAL A 112 15.80 5.21 -13.82
CA VAL A 112 14.38 5.15 -13.43
C VAL A 112 13.71 6.48 -13.72
N GLU A 113 12.59 6.46 -14.41
CA GLU A 113 11.89 7.64 -14.95
C GLU A 113 10.71 8.09 -14.09
N GLN A 114 10.30 7.26 -13.12
CA GLN A 114 9.24 7.57 -12.17
C GLN A 114 9.31 6.67 -10.94
N ILE A 115 9.17 7.27 -9.76
CA ILE A 115 8.99 6.58 -8.48
C ILE A 115 7.58 6.88 -7.95
N ALA A 116 6.71 5.87 -7.87
CA ALA A 116 5.47 5.94 -7.09
C ALA A 116 5.78 5.49 -5.67
N PHE A 117 5.69 6.40 -4.70
CA PHE A 117 6.02 6.12 -3.31
C PHE A 117 4.77 6.03 -2.44
N LEU A 118 4.62 4.92 -1.71
CA LEU A 118 3.59 4.77 -0.69
C LEU A 118 3.97 5.57 0.57
N SER A 119 3.45 6.78 0.65
CA SER A 119 3.64 7.71 1.74
C SER A 119 2.49 7.64 2.76
N LEU A 120 2.13 8.76 3.40
CA LEU A 120 1.08 8.86 4.41
C LEU A 120 0.29 10.17 4.24
N MET A 121 -1.02 10.14 4.49
CA MET A 121 -1.85 11.34 4.53
C MET A 121 -1.41 12.32 5.62
N GLY A 122 -1.31 13.60 5.25
CA GLY A 122 -0.89 14.68 6.16
C GLY A 122 0.58 14.62 6.56
N ILE A 123 1.43 14.00 5.75
CA ILE A 123 2.87 13.83 6.01
C ILE A 123 3.61 15.16 6.04
N GLU A 124 3.14 16.16 5.29
CA GLU A 124 3.71 17.50 5.23
C GLU A 124 3.77 18.20 6.60
N LYS A 125 2.91 17.81 7.54
CA LYS A 125 2.84 18.31 8.92
C LYS A 125 3.55 17.40 9.93
N LYS A 126 4.14 16.27 9.48
CA LYS A 126 4.72 15.24 10.34
C LYS A 126 6.20 15.01 9.99
N THR A 127 7.00 16.06 10.04
CA THR A 127 8.42 16.06 9.63
C THR A 127 9.30 15.05 10.37
N TYR A 128 8.85 14.57 11.55
CA TYR A 128 9.53 13.56 12.36
C TYR A 128 9.26 12.11 11.91
N VAL A 129 8.28 11.91 11.01
CA VAL A 129 7.94 10.55 10.51
C VAL A 129 8.91 10.17 9.38
N PRO A 130 9.42 8.92 9.36
CA PRO A 130 10.38 8.50 8.33
C PRO A 130 9.93 8.75 6.88
N HIS A 131 8.65 8.60 6.58
CA HIS A 131 8.10 8.85 5.23
C HIS A 131 8.33 10.29 4.74
N TYR A 132 8.34 11.29 5.65
CA TYR A 132 8.65 12.66 5.28
C TYR A 132 10.07 12.77 4.69
N LYS A 133 11.05 12.15 5.36
CA LYS A 133 12.43 12.13 4.86
C LYS A 133 12.54 11.42 3.51
N VAL A 134 11.80 10.30 3.34
CA VAL A 134 11.79 9.57 2.06
C VAL A 134 11.24 10.43 0.93
N GLU A 135 10.13 11.15 1.13
CA GLU A 135 9.64 12.11 0.12
C GLU A 135 10.72 13.13 -0.24
N ARG A 136 11.45 13.69 0.75
CA ARG A 136 12.54 14.64 0.50
C ARG A 136 13.72 14.04 -0.27
N TYR A 137 14.08 12.78 0.02
CA TYR A 137 15.13 12.08 -0.73
C TYR A 137 14.73 11.84 -2.18
N ILE A 138 13.48 11.45 -2.42
CA ILE A 138 12.97 11.27 -3.79
C ILE A 138 12.96 12.59 -4.55
N GLU A 139 12.49 13.68 -3.96
CA GLU A 139 12.53 15.01 -4.59
C GLU A 139 13.96 15.47 -4.89
N ALA A 140 14.89 15.26 -3.95
CA ALA A 140 16.28 15.63 -4.09
C ALA A 140 17.03 14.80 -5.15
N SER A 141 16.57 13.57 -5.44
CA SER A 141 17.17 12.70 -6.46
C SER A 141 16.92 13.19 -7.90
N GLY A 142 15.96 14.09 -8.10
CA GLY A 142 15.55 14.56 -9.42
C GLY A 142 14.73 13.56 -10.24
N VAL A 143 14.51 12.34 -9.75
CA VAL A 143 13.62 11.38 -10.40
C VAL A 143 12.16 11.86 -10.28
N PRO A 144 11.40 11.96 -11.37
CA PRO A 144 9.98 12.28 -11.31
C PRO A 144 9.22 11.35 -10.37
N TYR A 145 8.38 11.91 -9.52
CA TYR A 145 7.70 11.15 -8.46
C TYR A 145 6.18 11.20 -8.54
N THR A 146 5.54 10.25 -7.87
CA THR A 146 4.11 10.31 -7.51
C THR A 146 3.98 9.84 -6.07
N PHE A 147 3.57 10.73 -5.16
CA PHE A 147 3.35 10.37 -3.77
C PHE A 147 1.90 9.91 -3.57
N LEU A 148 1.74 8.68 -3.13
CA LEU A 148 0.46 8.11 -2.75
C LEU A 148 0.35 8.23 -1.23
N ARG A 149 -0.57 9.06 -0.76
CA ARG A 149 -0.73 9.41 0.66
C ARG A 149 -2.03 8.83 1.21
N PRO A 150 -2.07 7.54 1.53
CA PRO A 150 -3.28 6.89 2.03
C PRO A 150 -3.62 7.28 3.46
N GLY A 151 -4.93 7.17 3.77
CA GLY A 151 -5.48 7.17 5.12
C GLY A 151 -5.32 5.81 5.82
N PHE A 152 -6.26 5.47 6.72
CA PHE A 152 -6.24 4.21 7.47
C PHE A 152 -6.70 3.02 6.60
N PHE A 153 -5.89 1.96 6.54
CA PHE A 153 -6.23 0.75 5.78
C PHE A 153 -7.35 -0.04 6.45
N MET A 154 -8.35 -0.46 5.67
CA MET A 154 -9.37 -1.42 6.13
C MET A 154 -8.71 -2.74 6.56
N GLN A 155 -7.65 -3.17 5.89
CA GLN A 155 -6.91 -4.39 6.16
C GLN A 155 -6.21 -4.43 7.53
N ASN A 156 -6.13 -3.32 8.25
CA ASN A 156 -5.74 -3.36 9.65
C ASN A 156 -6.75 -4.14 10.52
N LEU A 157 -8.00 -4.27 10.05
CA LEU A 157 -9.04 -5.02 10.75
C LEU A 157 -8.82 -6.53 10.63
N ASP A 158 -8.43 -7.03 9.45
CA ASP A 158 -8.20 -8.46 9.21
C ASP A 158 -6.76 -8.94 9.53
N THR A 159 -5.89 -8.00 9.91
CA THR A 159 -4.53 -8.28 10.38
C THR A 159 -4.40 -8.01 11.88
N THR A 160 -4.08 -6.77 12.26
CA THR A 160 -3.78 -6.38 13.65
C THR A 160 -4.96 -6.62 14.61
N HIS A 161 -6.20 -6.40 14.15
CA HIS A 161 -7.40 -6.48 14.99
C HIS A 161 -8.22 -7.77 14.77
N ARG A 162 -7.81 -8.65 13.86
CA ARG A 162 -8.54 -9.87 13.51
C ARG A 162 -8.87 -10.73 14.73
N VAL A 163 -7.93 -10.96 15.62
CA VAL A 163 -8.10 -11.78 16.82
C VAL A 163 -9.22 -11.22 17.72
N ASP A 164 -9.31 -9.90 17.90
CA ASP A 164 -10.39 -9.30 18.71
C ASP A 164 -11.75 -9.47 18.03
N ILE A 165 -11.81 -9.33 16.72
CA ILE A 165 -13.06 -9.46 15.94
C ILE A 165 -13.53 -10.90 15.92
N VAL A 166 -12.63 -11.86 15.65
CA VAL A 166 -12.98 -13.28 15.47
C VAL A 166 -13.25 -13.95 16.81
N GLU A 167 -12.32 -13.84 17.78
CA GLU A 167 -12.39 -14.60 19.03
C GLU A 167 -13.22 -13.91 20.12
N HIS A 168 -13.31 -12.54 20.07
CA HIS A 168 -13.95 -11.78 21.14
C HIS A 168 -15.16 -10.98 20.67
N ASN A 169 -15.51 -11.02 19.40
CA ASN A 169 -16.59 -10.22 18.81
C ASN A 169 -16.47 -8.73 19.15
N ASP A 170 -15.25 -8.19 19.14
CA ASP A 170 -14.97 -6.84 19.62
C ASP A 170 -13.97 -6.09 18.71
N LEU A 171 -14.26 -4.85 18.43
CA LEU A 171 -13.31 -3.88 17.90
C LEU A 171 -12.59 -3.22 19.09
N PHE A 172 -11.45 -3.81 19.50
CA PHE A 172 -10.69 -3.33 20.65
C PHE A 172 -9.70 -2.23 20.24
N ILE A 173 -10.24 -1.06 19.89
CA ILE A 173 -9.50 0.06 19.28
C ILE A 173 -9.76 1.35 20.07
N PRO A 174 -8.72 2.07 20.53
CA PRO A 174 -8.89 3.23 21.42
C PRO A 174 -9.12 4.55 20.66
N ALA A 175 -10.01 4.57 19.65
CA ALA A 175 -10.23 5.74 18.79
C ALA A 175 -11.35 6.67 19.29
N GLY A 176 -12.07 6.32 20.36
CA GLY A 176 -13.17 7.14 20.89
C GLY A 176 -14.37 7.20 19.94
N LYS A 177 -14.92 8.40 19.79
CA LYS A 177 -16.02 8.71 18.88
C LYS A 177 -15.54 9.35 17.56
N ALA A 178 -14.22 9.43 17.37
CA ALA A 178 -13.66 10.04 16.17
C ALA A 178 -14.00 9.23 14.92
N LYS A 179 -14.16 9.94 13.81
CA LYS A 179 -14.36 9.35 12.50
C LYS A 179 -13.01 9.04 11.85
N THR A 180 -13.02 8.05 11.00
CA THR A 180 -11.87 7.62 10.20
C THR A 180 -12.30 7.40 8.76
N ALA A 181 -11.63 8.06 7.82
CA ALA A 181 -11.76 7.80 6.40
C ALA A 181 -10.88 6.59 6.05
N PHE A 182 -11.50 5.41 6.06
CA PHE A 182 -10.82 4.16 5.75
C PHE A 182 -10.61 4.01 4.24
N ILE A 183 -9.54 3.31 3.86
CA ILE A 183 -9.26 2.96 2.48
C ILE A 183 -8.98 1.45 2.36
N ASP A 184 -9.49 0.83 1.30
CA ASP A 184 -9.13 -0.53 0.93
C ASP A 184 -7.79 -0.53 0.18
N VAL A 185 -6.89 -1.46 0.50
CA VAL A 185 -5.58 -1.54 -0.19
C VAL A 185 -5.70 -1.89 -1.68
N ARG A 186 -6.82 -2.48 -2.10
CA ARG A 186 -7.13 -2.71 -3.53
C ARG A 186 -7.26 -1.39 -4.29
N ASP A 187 -7.83 -0.36 -3.68
CA ASP A 187 -7.90 0.99 -4.28
C ASP A 187 -6.52 1.63 -4.35
N ILE A 188 -5.68 1.43 -3.33
CA ILE A 188 -4.28 1.90 -3.37
C ILE A 188 -3.52 1.20 -4.51
N GLY A 189 -3.67 -0.12 -4.65
CA GLY A 189 -3.07 -0.90 -5.74
C GLY A 189 -3.51 -0.41 -7.12
N ALA A 190 -4.81 -0.18 -7.29
CA ALA A 190 -5.38 0.32 -8.54
C ALA A 190 -4.85 1.73 -8.89
N VAL A 191 -4.77 2.64 -7.91
CA VAL A 191 -4.20 3.98 -8.12
C VAL A 191 -2.71 3.91 -8.43
N ALA A 192 -1.94 3.07 -7.70
CA ALA A 192 -0.50 2.90 -7.96
C ALA A 192 -0.26 2.41 -9.39
N ALA A 193 -1.02 1.41 -9.84
CA ALA A 193 -0.93 0.90 -11.20
C ALA A 193 -1.33 1.98 -12.23
N HIS A 194 -2.42 2.69 -11.99
CA HIS A 194 -2.89 3.75 -12.88
C HIS A 194 -1.82 4.85 -13.08
N VAL A 195 -1.26 5.38 -12.00
CA VAL A 195 -0.27 6.47 -12.09
C VAL A 195 1.07 6.03 -12.69
N LEU A 196 1.40 4.74 -12.60
CA LEU A 196 2.58 4.18 -13.25
C LEU A 196 2.33 3.80 -14.72
N ALA A 197 1.09 3.43 -15.09
CA ALA A 197 0.74 3.02 -16.45
C ALA A 197 0.39 4.21 -17.37
N THR A 198 -0.12 5.33 -16.82
CA THR A 198 -0.64 6.44 -17.60
C THR A 198 0.19 7.72 -17.43
N PRO A 199 0.21 8.63 -18.42
CA PRO A 199 0.94 9.88 -18.31
C PRO A 199 0.22 10.91 -17.42
N GLY A 200 0.94 11.97 -17.04
CA GLY A 200 0.33 13.13 -16.37
C GLY A 200 0.39 13.08 -14.84
N HIS A 201 1.09 12.09 -14.25
CA HIS A 201 1.14 11.88 -12.79
C HIS A 201 2.50 12.21 -12.17
N LYS A 202 3.51 12.58 -12.99
CA LYS A 202 4.85 12.96 -12.49
C LYS A 202 4.79 14.24 -11.66
N ASN A 203 5.52 14.26 -10.55
CA ASN A 203 5.64 15.36 -9.57
C ASN A 203 4.29 15.76 -8.95
N LYS A 204 3.47 14.76 -8.64
CA LYS A 204 2.18 14.93 -7.98
C LYS A 204 2.08 14.12 -6.68
N ALA A 205 1.18 14.56 -5.81
CA ALA A 205 0.81 13.85 -4.60
C ALA A 205 -0.72 13.67 -4.58
N TYR A 206 -1.18 12.48 -4.20
CA TYR A 206 -2.60 12.13 -4.12
C TYR A 206 -2.93 11.64 -2.72
N GLU A 207 -4.03 12.15 -2.16
CA GLU A 207 -4.55 11.68 -0.88
C GLU A 207 -5.58 10.59 -1.11
N LEU A 208 -5.29 9.40 -0.64
CA LEU A 208 -6.11 8.23 -0.93
C LEU A 208 -6.95 7.85 0.28
N THR A 209 -8.26 8.06 0.16
CA THR A 209 -9.25 7.68 1.20
C THR A 209 -10.44 6.98 0.55
N GLY A 210 -11.20 6.25 1.36
CA GLY A 210 -12.55 5.86 0.95
C GLY A 210 -13.48 7.07 0.88
N SER A 211 -14.68 6.85 0.38
CA SER A 211 -15.75 7.86 0.26
C SER A 211 -16.54 8.08 1.56
N GLU A 212 -16.25 7.31 2.61
CA GLU A 212 -16.97 7.34 3.89
C GLU A 212 -16.00 7.64 5.04
N SER A 213 -16.43 8.51 5.96
CA SER A 213 -15.73 8.74 7.23
C SER A 213 -16.58 8.18 8.36
N LEU A 214 -16.14 7.06 8.94
CA LEU A 214 -16.92 6.24 9.87
C LEU A 214 -16.32 6.26 11.27
N THR A 215 -17.20 6.27 12.28
CA THR A 215 -16.82 5.93 13.65
C THR A 215 -16.64 4.42 13.79
N TYR A 216 -15.84 3.95 14.73
CA TYR A 216 -15.73 2.51 15.00
C TYR A 216 -17.03 1.89 15.54
N TYR A 217 -17.98 2.68 16.04
CA TYR A 217 -19.36 2.22 16.33
C TYR A 217 -20.07 1.81 15.03
N GLN A 218 -20.03 2.67 14.01
CA GLN A 218 -20.63 2.37 12.70
C GLN A 218 -19.91 1.19 12.01
N VAL A 219 -18.59 1.08 12.15
CA VAL A 219 -17.85 -0.09 11.66
C VAL A 219 -18.36 -1.37 12.35
N ALA A 220 -18.54 -1.38 13.68
CA ALA A 220 -19.09 -2.52 14.42
C ALA A 220 -20.51 -2.88 13.97
N GLU A 221 -21.35 -1.89 13.66
CA GLU A 221 -22.70 -2.11 13.11
C GLU A 221 -22.66 -2.77 11.73
N ILE A 222 -21.74 -2.31 10.84
CA ILE A 222 -21.54 -2.92 9.52
C ILE A 222 -21.09 -4.38 9.66
N PHE A 223 -20.09 -4.66 10.51
CA PHE A 223 -19.65 -6.02 10.78
C PHE A 223 -20.79 -6.89 11.34
N THR A 224 -21.57 -6.36 12.27
CA THR A 224 -22.72 -7.06 12.84
C THR A 224 -23.74 -7.45 11.76
N ALA A 225 -24.06 -6.51 10.89
CA ALA A 225 -25.03 -6.72 9.82
C ALA A 225 -24.56 -7.73 8.76
N VAL A 226 -23.27 -7.70 8.39
CA VAL A 226 -22.70 -8.60 7.37
C VAL A 226 -22.45 -10.00 7.94
N LEU A 227 -21.93 -10.11 9.17
CA LEU A 227 -21.55 -11.40 9.75
C LEU A 227 -22.73 -12.12 10.44
N GLY A 228 -23.88 -11.47 10.61
CA GLY A 228 -25.03 -12.05 11.30
C GLY A 228 -24.80 -12.34 12.79
N ARG A 229 -23.74 -11.80 13.38
CA ARG A 229 -23.39 -11.93 14.81
C ARG A 229 -22.98 -10.56 15.37
N LYS A 230 -23.32 -10.31 16.63
CA LYS A 230 -23.07 -9.02 17.25
C LYS A 230 -21.57 -8.78 17.42
N ILE A 231 -21.05 -7.73 16.79
CA ILE A 231 -19.70 -7.20 17.01
C ILE A 231 -19.81 -5.92 17.84
N ASN A 232 -19.07 -5.85 18.94
CA ASN A 232 -19.06 -4.70 19.82
C ASN A 232 -17.91 -3.76 19.46
N TYR A 233 -17.97 -2.53 19.93
CA TYR A 233 -16.84 -1.61 19.99
C TYR A 233 -16.64 -1.18 21.44
N SER A 234 -15.64 -1.77 22.10
CA SER A 234 -15.40 -1.56 23.52
C SER A 234 -14.69 -0.25 23.87
N ASN A 235 -14.10 0.42 22.86
CA ASN A 235 -13.41 1.70 23.01
C ASN A 235 -12.49 1.75 24.25
N PRO A 236 -11.46 0.91 24.34
CA PRO A 236 -10.62 0.81 25.52
C PRO A 236 -9.82 2.11 25.76
N SER A 237 -9.33 2.29 26.99
CA SER A 237 -8.30 3.30 27.25
C SER A 237 -7.01 2.96 26.49
N ILE A 238 -6.21 3.99 26.17
CA ILE A 238 -4.91 3.81 25.51
C ILE A 238 -4.01 2.85 26.29
N LEU A 239 -3.96 2.96 27.61
CA LEU A 239 -3.13 2.08 28.44
C LEU A 239 -3.59 0.61 28.38
N ARG A 240 -4.93 0.39 28.40
CA ARG A 240 -5.49 -0.98 28.29
C ARG A 240 -5.22 -1.58 26.91
N PHE A 241 -5.28 -0.77 25.85
CA PHE A 241 -4.90 -1.18 24.50
C PHE A 241 -3.42 -1.55 24.44
N MET A 242 -2.51 -0.69 24.89
CA MET A 242 -1.07 -0.95 24.89
C MET A 242 -0.73 -2.24 25.65
N TRP A 243 -1.33 -2.45 26.83
CA TRP A 243 -1.11 -3.66 27.60
C TRP A 243 -1.55 -4.93 26.84
N ARG A 244 -2.74 -4.90 26.20
CA ARG A 244 -3.23 -6.03 25.39
C ARG A 244 -2.29 -6.33 24.23
N MET A 245 -1.87 -5.31 23.49
CA MET A 245 -0.92 -5.45 22.38
C MET A 245 0.40 -6.06 22.85
N LYS A 246 0.92 -5.59 23.99
CA LYS A 246 2.14 -6.13 24.56
C LYS A 246 1.99 -7.59 24.98
N LYS A 247 0.88 -7.96 25.59
CA LYS A 247 0.56 -9.34 25.95
C LYS A 247 0.47 -10.28 24.74
N ARG A 248 0.13 -9.76 23.57
CA ARG A 248 0.12 -10.48 22.28
C ARG A 248 1.50 -10.59 21.61
N GLY A 249 2.57 -10.13 22.26
CA GLY A 249 3.93 -10.25 21.75
C GLY A 249 4.42 -9.11 20.86
N TYR A 250 3.63 -8.08 20.62
CA TYR A 250 4.07 -6.93 19.82
C TYR A 250 5.23 -6.19 20.53
N THR A 251 6.19 -5.69 19.74
CA THR A 251 7.31 -4.89 20.27
C THR A 251 6.83 -3.57 20.87
N TRP A 252 7.53 -3.01 21.84
CA TRP A 252 7.17 -1.71 22.41
C TRP A 252 7.16 -0.59 21.37
N GLY A 253 8.11 -0.60 20.43
CA GLY A 253 8.12 0.38 19.32
C GLY A 253 6.82 0.36 18.53
N TYR A 254 6.35 -0.82 18.11
CA TYR A 254 5.09 -0.98 17.40
C TYR A 254 3.88 -0.53 18.24
N VAL A 255 3.83 -0.92 19.53
CA VAL A 255 2.73 -0.57 20.44
C VAL A 255 2.61 0.94 20.63
N VAL A 256 3.74 1.64 20.85
CA VAL A 256 3.76 3.10 21.07
C VAL A 256 3.33 3.84 19.80
N VAL A 257 3.86 3.44 18.63
CA VAL A 257 3.49 4.04 17.35
C VAL A 257 2.00 3.85 17.08
N THR A 258 1.47 2.65 17.25
CA THR A 258 0.06 2.34 17.00
C THR A 258 -0.86 3.08 17.98
N ALA A 259 -0.50 3.13 19.26
CA ALA A 259 -1.24 3.91 20.26
C ALA A 259 -1.24 5.41 19.93
N GLY A 260 -0.10 5.95 19.46
CA GLY A 260 0.03 7.34 19.02
C GLY A 260 -0.84 7.64 17.81
N LEU A 261 -0.94 6.73 16.85
CA LEU A 261 -1.82 6.85 15.70
C LEU A 261 -3.30 6.93 16.14
N TYR A 262 -3.75 6.03 17.02
CA TYR A 262 -5.13 6.09 17.53
C TYR A 262 -5.39 7.31 18.40
N LEU A 263 -4.42 7.79 19.15
CA LEU A 263 -4.55 9.05 19.91
C LEU A 263 -4.69 10.24 18.96
N SER A 264 -3.96 10.27 17.85
CA SER A 264 -4.12 11.28 16.81
C SER A 264 -5.49 11.19 16.13
N THR A 265 -5.92 9.96 15.78
CA THR A 265 -7.26 9.69 15.23
C THR A 265 -8.35 10.22 16.16
N ARG A 266 -8.23 9.96 17.46
CA ARG A 266 -9.17 10.44 18.49
C ARG A 266 -9.32 11.97 18.53
N ARG A 267 -8.30 12.69 18.01
CA ARG A 267 -8.30 14.15 17.85
C ARG A 267 -8.80 14.63 16.48
N GLY A 268 -9.38 13.74 15.65
CA GLY A 268 -9.95 14.07 14.34
C GLY A 268 -8.97 14.07 13.17
N SER A 269 -7.73 13.58 13.36
CA SER A 269 -6.72 13.65 12.29
C SER A 269 -6.97 12.71 11.10
N ALA A 270 -7.94 11.80 11.19
CA ALA A 270 -8.18 10.73 10.22
C ALA A 270 -9.54 10.85 9.50
N GLU A 271 -10.30 11.92 9.73
CA GLU A 271 -11.68 11.99 9.21
C GLU A 271 -11.82 12.62 7.82
N ARG A 272 -10.76 13.29 7.33
CA ARG A 272 -10.79 13.97 6.04
C ARG A 272 -10.93 12.97 4.88
N ILE A 273 -11.87 13.25 3.97
CA ILE A 273 -12.09 12.51 2.73
C ILE A 273 -11.45 13.29 1.58
N SER A 274 -10.87 12.55 0.63
CA SER A 274 -10.40 13.04 -0.67
C SER A 274 -11.20 12.39 -1.81
N ASP A 275 -11.35 13.08 -2.91
CA ASP A 275 -11.96 12.59 -4.15
C ASP A 275 -10.92 12.05 -5.16
N ASP A 276 -9.65 11.98 -4.77
CA ASP A 276 -8.57 11.61 -5.68
C ASP A 276 -8.78 10.22 -6.32
N ILE A 277 -9.28 9.24 -5.58
CA ILE A 277 -9.56 7.91 -6.14
C ILE A 277 -10.63 7.99 -7.23
N GLN A 278 -11.73 8.69 -6.97
CA GLN A 278 -12.80 8.84 -7.95
C GLN A 278 -12.32 9.57 -9.21
N ARG A 279 -11.50 10.62 -9.04
CA ARG A 279 -10.92 11.37 -10.17
C ARG A 279 -9.94 10.54 -10.99
N LEU A 280 -9.13 9.71 -10.34
CA LEU A 280 -8.10 8.92 -11.00
C LEU A 280 -8.67 7.66 -11.66
N LEU A 281 -9.57 6.96 -10.99
CA LEU A 281 -10.09 5.67 -11.43
C LEU A 281 -11.46 5.73 -12.09
N GLY A 282 -12.14 6.88 -12.08
CA GLY A 282 -13.48 7.03 -12.63
C GLY A 282 -14.57 6.24 -11.91
N ARG A 283 -14.30 5.76 -10.69
CA ARG A 283 -15.23 4.99 -9.87
C ARG A 283 -15.14 5.37 -8.40
N GLU A 284 -16.18 5.06 -7.65
CA GLU A 284 -16.17 5.18 -6.19
C GLU A 284 -15.14 4.24 -5.55
N PRO A 285 -14.50 4.66 -4.45
CA PRO A 285 -13.68 3.77 -3.61
C PRO A 285 -14.52 2.63 -3.02
N ILE A 286 -13.88 1.52 -2.73
CA ILE A 286 -14.49 0.37 -2.05
C ILE A 286 -14.97 0.82 -0.66
N LYS A 287 -16.25 0.53 -0.36
CA LYS A 287 -16.87 0.88 0.91
C LYS A 287 -16.57 -0.15 1.99
N MET A 288 -16.66 0.25 3.27
CA MET A 288 -16.44 -0.64 4.40
C MET A 288 -17.33 -1.89 4.36
N ARG A 289 -18.60 -1.75 3.97
CA ARG A 289 -19.50 -2.91 3.83
C ARG A 289 -18.98 -3.91 2.80
N GLN A 290 -18.61 -3.45 1.60
CA GLN A 290 -18.09 -4.30 0.55
C GLN A 290 -16.80 -5.01 0.99
N TYR A 291 -15.90 -4.30 1.68
CA TYR A 291 -14.70 -4.89 2.26
C TYR A 291 -15.05 -6.04 3.23
N VAL A 292 -15.98 -5.84 4.15
CA VAL A 292 -16.36 -6.88 5.13
C VAL A 292 -17.00 -8.09 4.44
N GLU A 293 -17.80 -7.87 3.40
CA GLU A 293 -18.43 -8.92 2.59
C GLU A 293 -17.38 -9.73 1.81
N ASP A 294 -16.46 -9.04 1.11
CA ASP A 294 -15.41 -9.67 0.30
C ASP A 294 -14.42 -10.49 1.16
N TYR A 295 -14.15 -10.04 2.37
CA TYR A 295 -13.25 -10.70 3.32
C TYR A 295 -14.00 -11.59 4.33
N ALA A 296 -15.27 -11.96 4.05
CA ALA A 296 -16.09 -12.76 4.95
C ALA A 296 -15.41 -14.04 5.50
N PRO A 297 -14.63 -14.80 4.69
CA PRO A 297 -13.90 -15.97 5.21
C PRO A 297 -12.86 -15.61 6.29
N ALA A 298 -12.27 -14.43 6.27
CA ALA A 298 -11.30 -14.00 7.27
C ALA A 298 -11.93 -13.78 8.67
N TRP A 299 -13.24 -13.62 8.75
CA TRP A 299 -14.00 -13.36 9.98
C TRP A 299 -14.61 -14.60 10.62
N GLN A 300 -14.41 -15.76 9.99
CA GLN A 300 -14.89 -17.04 10.54
C GLN A 300 -13.88 -17.55 11.59
N ILE A 301 -14.43 -18.31 12.59
CA ILE A 301 -13.67 -18.97 13.66
C ILE A 301 -13.02 -20.23 13.13
#